data_76d18878ca0a69feb8f65abfa05866bd
#
_entry.id   76d18878ca0a69feb8f65abfa05866bd
#
_cell.length_a   1.000
_cell.length_b   1.000
_cell.length_c   1.000
_cell.angle_alpha   90.00
_cell.angle_beta   90.00
_cell.angle_gamma   90.00
#
_symmetry.space_group_name_H-M   'P 1'
#
loop_
_entity.id
_entity.type
_entity.pdbx_description
1 polymer ?
#
loop_
_entity_poly.entity_id
_entity_poly.type
_entity_poly.pdbx_seq_one_letter_code
_entity_poly.pdbx_strand_id
1 'polypeptide(L)'
;LATTNKKKKNTSKLKNKITPPKGKLGVLLPGMGGAVSTTFIAGVEAIKSGLGKPIGSLTQLGTIRIGKRTEKKSPLIKDFIPLCNINDLVFAGWDIFPDNCYEAAIKSGVLEKSLVDDLKDSLQDTVPMPAVFSRKYVKNLNGKHLKRGKTKMDLAEQLIDDIKNFKKESGVDRLVLVWCGSTEV
;
A
#
# COMPACT_ATOMS: atom_id res chain seq x y z
N LEU A 1 29.90 30.98 50.59
CA LEU A 1 28.72 30.09 50.56
C LEU A 1 27.91 30.37 49.28
N ALA A 2 28.17 29.61 48.21
CA ALA A 2 27.46 29.71 46.95
C ALA A 2 26.47 28.56 46.87
N THR A 3 25.18 28.87 46.89
CA THR A 3 24.05 27.95 46.75
C THR A 3 23.78 27.72 45.29
N THR A 4 24.16 26.55 44.78
CA THR A 4 23.88 26.11 43.41
C THR A 4 22.42 25.62 43.30
N ASN A 5 21.58 26.39 42.64
CA ASN A 5 20.20 26.06 42.33
C ASN A 5 20.18 25.07 41.15
N LYS A 6 20.01 23.78 41.41
CA LYS A 6 19.77 22.76 40.40
C LYS A 6 18.33 22.91 39.87
N LYS A 7 18.16 23.54 38.70
CA LYS A 7 16.92 23.49 37.92
C LYS A 7 16.65 22.03 37.51
N LYS A 8 15.64 21.41 38.11
CA LYS A 8 15.05 20.16 37.66
C LYS A 8 14.43 20.41 36.26
N LYS A 9 15.04 19.82 35.21
CA LYS A 9 14.43 19.75 33.92
C LYS A 9 13.21 18.81 34.04
N ASN A 10 12.00 19.39 33.99
CA ASN A 10 10.77 18.67 33.84
C ASN A 10 10.69 18.18 32.37
N THR A 11 11.21 17.01 32.09
CA THR A 11 10.92 16.29 30.85
C THR A 11 9.54 15.70 31.01
N SER A 12 8.51 16.47 30.59
CA SER A 12 7.18 15.93 30.36
C SER A 12 7.33 14.87 29.24
N LYS A 13 7.34 13.59 29.63
CA LYS A 13 7.20 12.48 28.70
C LYS A 13 5.84 12.67 28.03
N LEU A 14 5.82 13.24 26.83
CA LEU A 14 4.70 13.15 25.92
C LEU A 14 4.47 11.65 25.69
N LYS A 15 3.53 11.08 26.43
CA LYS A 15 2.97 9.76 26.14
C LYS A 15 2.20 9.92 24.82
N ASN A 16 2.86 9.69 23.72
CA ASN A 16 2.17 9.54 22.43
C ASN A 16 1.15 8.43 22.62
N LYS A 17 -0.12 8.80 22.71
CA LYS A 17 -1.23 7.86 22.83
C LYS A 17 -1.37 7.20 21.48
N ILE A 18 -0.82 5.98 21.34
CA ILE A 18 -0.99 5.18 20.14
C ILE A 18 -2.48 4.84 20.02
N THR A 19 -3.11 5.35 18.98
CA THR A 19 -4.52 5.08 18.71
C THR A 19 -4.61 3.88 17.76
N PRO A 20 -5.39 2.84 18.09
CA PRO A 20 -5.62 1.72 17.19
C PRO A 20 -6.14 2.19 15.82
N PRO A 21 -5.74 1.55 14.72
CA PRO A 21 -6.28 1.88 13.40
C PRO A 21 -7.78 1.58 13.39
N LYS A 22 -8.54 2.51 12.83
CA LYS A 22 -9.98 2.33 12.62
C LYS A 22 -10.23 2.22 11.12
N GLY A 23 -11.17 1.35 10.74
CA GLY A 23 -11.66 1.20 9.40
C GLY A 23 -10.63 0.70 8.39
N LYS A 24 -10.95 0.86 7.11
CA LYS A 24 -10.18 0.36 5.98
C LYS A 24 -8.99 1.27 5.64
N LEU A 25 -7.94 0.67 5.07
CA LEU A 25 -6.79 1.36 4.52
C LEU A 25 -6.79 1.23 3.00
N GLY A 26 -6.93 2.34 2.30
CA GLY A 26 -6.73 2.40 0.85
C GLY A 26 -5.26 2.47 0.49
N VAL A 27 -4.84 1.61 -0.42
CA VAL A 27 -3.47 1.58 -0.97
C VAL A 27 -3.53 2.01 -2.42
N LEU A 28 -2.90 3.14 -2.72
CA LEU A 28 -2.84 3.71 -4.06
C LEU A 28 -1.49 3.37 -4.70
N LEU A 29 -1.53 2.77 -5.89
CA LEU A 29 -0.37 2.22 -6.58
C LEU A 29 -0.18 2.88 -7.95
N PRO A 30 0.65 3.93 -8.08
CA PRO A 30 1.14 4.36 -9.39
C PRO A 30 2.01 3.27 -10.02
N GLY A 31 1.66 2.82 -11.24
CA GLY A 31 2.22 1.63 -11.87
C GLY A 31 1.52 0.34 -11.44
N MET A 32 0.18 0.39 -11.36
CA MET A 32 -0.65 -0.70 -10.85
C MET A 32 -0.59 -1.97 -11.70
N GLY A 33 -0.43 -1.85 -13.02
CA GLY A 33 -0.25 -2.97 -13.94
C GLY A 33 1.16 -3.56 -13.97
N GLY A 34 2.09 -3.02 -13.20
CA GLY A 34 3.46 -3.54 -13.12
C GLY A 34 3.58 -4.81 -12.29
N ALA A 35 4.66 -5.58 -12.53
CA ALA A 35 4.93 -6.85 -11.84
C ALA A 35 4.93 -6.72 -10.30
N VAL A 36 5.47 -5.62 -9.75
CA VAL A 36 5.52 -5.39 -8.30
C VAL A 36 4.12 -5.20 -7.73
N SER A 37 3.31 -4.33 -8.34
CA SER A 37 1.94 -4.05 -7.87
C SER A 37 1.04 -5.27 -7.97
N THR A 38 1.06 -5.97 -9.12
CA THR A 38 0.23 -7.16 -9.33
C THR A 38 0.60 -8.30 -8.39
N THR A 39 1.92 -8.50 -8.13
CA THR A 39 2.39 -9.47 -7.14
C THR A 39 1.94 -9.11 -5.73
N PHE A 40 2.00 -7.83 -5.36
CA PHE A 40 1.56 -7.35 -4.05
C PHE A 40 0.06 -7.54 -3.86
N ILE A 41 -0.76 -7.10 -4.82
CA ILE A 41 -2.21 -7.24 -4.78
C ILE A 41 -2.60 -8.72 -4.72
N ALA A 42 -2.08 -9.55 -5.62
CA ALA A 42 -2.35 -10.98 -5.64
C ALA A 42 -1.95 -11.68 -4.34
N GLY A 43 -0.79 -11.31 -3.76
CA GLY A 43 -0.36 -11.84 -2.47
C GLY A 43 -1.31 -11.50 -1.33
N VAL A 44 -1.84 -10.29 -1.29
CA VAL A 44 -2.83 -9.88 -0.29
C VAL A 44 -4.16 -10.59 -0.51
N GLU A 45 -4.65 -10.68 -1.75
CA GLU A 45 -5.89 -11.39 -2.07
C GLU A 45 -5.79 -12.90 -1.80
N ALA A 46 -4.63 -13.53 -2.06
CA ALA A 46 -4.37 -14.92 -1.69
C ALA A 46 -4.46 -15.15 -0.16
N ILE A 47 -3.95 -14.20 0.63
CA ILE A 47 -4.05 -14.27 2.10
C ILE A 47 -5.51 -14.09 2.55
N LYS A 48 -6.25 -13.15 1.97
CA LYS A 48 -7.67 -12.92 2.26
C LYS A 48 -8.52 -14.14 1.95
N SER A 49 -8.22 -14.83 0.84
CA SER A 49 -8.91 -16.05 0.38
C SER A 49 -8.45 -17.32 1.11
N GLY A 50 -7.45 -17.23 2.00
CA GLY A 50 -6.91 -18.39 2.71
C GLY A 50 -6.00 -19.30 1.87
N LEU A 51 -5.66 -18.91 0.63
CA LEU A 51 -4.75 -19.64 -0.27
C LEU A 51 -3.28 -19.45 0.13
N GLY A 52 -2.98 -18.42 0.90
CA GLY A 52 -1.62 -18.07 1.32
C GLY A 52 -1.52 -17.62 2.76
N LYS A 53 -0.28 -17.55 3.25
CA LYS A 53 0.06 -16.98 4.56
C LYS A 53 1.02 -15.80 4.37
N PRO A 54 0.98 -14.76 5.23
CA PRO A 54 1.85 -13.59 5.09
C PRO A 54 3.30 -13.88 5.56
N ILE A 55 3.92 -14.95 5.06
CA ILE A 55 5.23 -15.47 5.51
C ILE A 55 6.33 -14.42 5.35
N GLY A 56 6.30 -13.65 4.26
CA GLY A 56 7.27 -12.58 4.00
C GLY A 56 7.06 -11.32 4.85
N SER A 57 5.97 -11.21 5.61
CA SER A 57 5.66 -10.04 6.41
C SER A 57 6.07 -10.21 7.87
N LEU A 58 7.19 -9.60 8.24
CA LEU A 58 7.68 -9.60 9.62
C LEU A 58 6.63 -9.05 10.60
N THR A 59 5.93 -7.99 10.22
CA THR A 59 4.91 -7.35 11.07
C THR A 59 3.69 -8.23 11.32
N GLN A 60 3.39 -9.18 10.43
CA GLN A 60 2.24 -10.07 10.54
C GLN A 60 2.55 -11.36 11.29
N LEU A 61 3.72 -11.94 11.09
CA LEU A 61 4.10 -13.25 11.66
C LEU A 61 5.27 -13.17 12.65
N GLY A 62 6.05 -12.10 12.63
CA GLY A 62 7.15 -11.92 13.56
C GLY A 62 6.69 -11.64 14.98
N THR A 63 7.57 -11.95 15.93
CA THR A 63 7.35 -11.65 17.35
C THR A 63 8.32 -10.57 17.82
N ILE A 64 7.90 -9.81 18.85
CA ILE A 64 8.75 -8.85 19.53
C ILE A 64 8.89 -9.25 21.00
N ARG A 65 10.13 -9.35 21.47
CA ARG A 65 10.36 -9.65 22.87
C ARG A 65 10.17 -8.41 23.75
N ILE A 66 9.29 -8.53 24.74
CA ILE A 66 9.03 -7.48 25.73
C ILE A 66 9.61 -7.91 27.08
N GLY A 67 10.46 -7.06 27.64
CA GLY A 67 11.07 -7.32 28.95
C GLY A 67 12.31 -8.24 28.89
N LYS A 68 12.61 -8.89 30.01
CA LYS A 68 13.77 -9.78 30.14
C LYS A 68 13.54 -11.11 29.43
N ARG A 69 14.64 -11.74 28.95
CA ARG A 69 14.58 -13.05 28.28
C ARG A 69 13.90 -14.14 29.13
N THR A 70 14.10 -14.05 30.45
CA THR A 70 13.51 -14.99 31.43
C THR A 70 12.02 -14.88 31.56
N GLU A 71 11.41 -13.75 31.15
CA GLU A 71 9.96 -13.54 31.23
C GLU A 71 9.19 -14.20 30.09
N LYS A 72 9.90 -14.67 29.06
CA LYS A 72 9.33 -15.37 27.87
C LYS A 72 8.13 -14.66 27.21
N LYS A 73 8.06 -13.33 27.30
CA LYS A 73 7.01 -12.50 26.72
C LYS A 73 7.39 -12.10 25.28
N SER A 74 6.84 -12.80 24.30
CA SER A 74 7.11 -12.55 22.88
C SER A 74 5.80 -12.56 22.08
N PRO A 75 4.93 -11.54 22.21
CA PRO A 75 3.72 -11.42 21.42
C PRO A 75 4.06 -11.19 19.95
N LEU A 76 3.09 -11.42 19.06
CA LEU A 76 3.20 -11.03 17.65
C LEU A 76 3.32 -9.52 17.54
N ILE A 77 4.10 -9.05 16.57
CA ILE A 77 4.28 -7.61 16.33
C ILE A 77 2.92 -6.94 16.04
N LYS A 78 2.06 -7.59 15.26
CA LYS A 78 0.72 -7.07 14.93
C LYS A 78 -0.19 -6.90 16.14
N ASP A 79 0.02 -7.68 17.22
CA ASP A 79 -0.76 -7.59 18.45
C ASP A 79 -0.24 -6.49 19.39
N PHE A 80 1.01 -6.10 19.20
CA PHE A 80 1.68 -5.07 20.00
C PHE A 80 1.62 -3.67 19.37
N ILE A 81 1.71 -3.59 18.03
CA ILE A 81 1.60 -2.35 17.27
C ILE A 81 0.26 -2.32 16.56
N PRO A 82 -0.50 -1.21 16.62
CA PRO A 82 -1.80 -1.09 15.96
C PRO A 82 -1.64 -0.97 14.45
N LEU A 83 -1.51 -2.10 13.77
CA LEU A 83 -1.47 -2.22 12.32
C LEU A 83 -2.88 -2.39 11.76
N CYS A 84 -3.06 -2.03 10.47
CA CYS A 84 -4.27 -2.34 9.73
C CYS A 84 -4.35 -3.86 9.50
N ASN A 85 -5.55 -4.43 9.61
CA ASN A 85 -5.76 -5.82 9.24
C ASN A 85 -5.60 -5.98 7.73
N ILE A 86 -5.03 -7.10 7.28
CA ILE A 86 -4.86 -7.40 5.85
C ILE A 86 -6.22 -7.43 5.13
N ASN A 87 -7.26 -7.91 5.79
CA ASN A 87 -8.62 -7.93 5.24
C ASN A 87 -9.22 -6.55 5.01
N ASP A 88 -8.69 -5.51 5.67
CA ASP A 88 -9.15 -4.13 5.55
C ASP A 88 -8.36 -3.32 4.51
N LEU A 89 -7.47 -3.96 3.76
CA LEU A 89 -6.76 -3.33 2.64
C LEU A 89 -7.64 -3.28 1.40
N VAL A 90 -7.72 -2.09 0.78
CA VAL A 90 -8.43 -1.86 -0.48
C VAL A 90 -7.47 -1.20 -1.46
N PHE A 91 -7.42 -1.69 -2.69
CA PHE A 91 -6.46 -1.25 -3.69
C PHE A 91 -7.11 -0.39 -4.77
N ALA A 92 -6.38 0.61 -5.22
CA ALA A 92 -6.59 1.34 -6.47
C ALA A 92 -5.24 1.86 -6.96
N GLY A 93 -5.21 2.39 -8.18
CA GLY A 93 -3.98 2.94 -8.71
C GLY A 93 -4.15 3.44 -10.13
N TRP A 94 -3.05 3.85 -10.70
CA TRP A 94 -2.98 4.36 -12.07
C TRP A 94 -2.01 3.55 -12.88
N ASP A 95 -2.37 3.32 -14.14
CA ASP A 95 -1.45 2.74 -15.11
C ASP A 95 -1.63 3.35 -16.50
N ILE A 96 -0.58 3.29 -17.31
CA ILE A 96 -0.60 3.71 -18.71
C ILE A 96 -1.23 2.68 -19.64
N PHE A 97 -1.49 1.47 -19.12
CA PHE A 97 -2.22 0.39 -19.79
C PHE A 97 -3.55 0.17 -19.07
N PRO A 98 -4.63 -0.15 -19.82
CA PRO A 98 -5.96 -0.34 -19.23
C PRO A 98 -6.20 -1.75 -18.68
N ASP A 99 -5.19 -2.63 -18.72
CA ASP A 99 -5.32 -4.02 -18.28
C ASP A 99 -5.71 -4.07 -16.79
N ASN A 100 -6.71 -4.89 -16.44
CA ASN A 100 -7.00 -5.17 -15.03
C ASN A 100 -5.86 -5.97 -14.38
N CYS A 101 -5.89 -6.11 -13.05
CA CYS A 101 -4.80 -6.79 -12.34
C CYS A 101 -4.63 -8.26 -12.72
N TYR A 102 -5.70 -8.96 -13.15
CA TYR A 102 -5.60 -10.33 -13.64
C TYR A 102 -4.81 -10.40 -14.94
N GLU A 103 -5.20 -9.60 -15.94
CA GLU A 103 -4.52 -9.54 -17.23
C GLU A 103 -3.07 -9.10 -17.10
N ALA A 104 -2.83 -8.09 -16.27
CA ALA A 104 -1.48 -7.59 -15.99
C ALA A 104 -0.61 -8.64 -15.27
N ALA A 105 -1.15 -9.39 -14.31
CA ALA A 105 -0.43 -10.47 -13.63
C ALA A 105 -0.05 -11.61 -14.59
N ILE A 106 -0.96 -12.00 -15.48
CA ILE A 106 -0.68 -13.00 -16.53
C ILE A 106 0.43 -12.50 -17.47
N LYS A 107 0.34 -11.24 -17.93
CA LYS A 107 1.35 -10.65 -18.83
C LYS A 107 2.72 -10.53 -18.18
N SER A 108 2.77 -10.21 -16.89
CA SER A 108 4.05 -10.08 -16.16
C SER A 108 4.77 -11.40 -15.99
N GLY A 109 4.03 -12.53 -15.94
CA GLY A 109 4.59 -13.88 -15.83
C GLY A 109 5.42 -14.14 -14.56
N VAL A 110 5.23 -13.35 -13.50
CA VAL A 110 5.98 -13.49 -12.23
C VAL A 110 5.34 -14.52 -11.31
N LEU A 111 4.01 -14.60 -11.31
CA LEU A 111 3.25 -15.52 -10.46
C LEU A 111 2.87 -16.77 -11.24
N GLU A 112 2.77 -17.88 -10.53
CA GLU A 112 2.22 -19.12 -11.09
C GLU A 112 0.80 -18.88 -11.61
N LYS A 113 0.55 -19.31 -12.86
CA LYS A 113 -0.73 -19.08 -13.53
C LYS A 113 -1.92 -19.65 -12.76
N SER A 114 -1.76 -20.82 -12.15
CA SER A 114 -2.78 -21.45 -11.33
C SER A 114 -3.23 -20.55 -10.17
N LEU A 115 -2.27 -19.92 -9.45
CA LEU A 115 -2.60 -18.99 -8.39
C LEU A 115 -3.34 -17.76 -8.91
N VAL A 116 -2.92 -17.20 -10.05
CA VAL A 116 -3.58 -16.05 -10.66
C VAL A 116 -5.00 -16.40 -11.10
N ASP A 117 -5.20 -17.61 -11.63
CA ASP A 117 -6.53 -18.12 -12.03
C ASP A 117 -7.43 -18.33 -10.81
N ASP A 118 -6.91 -18.82 -9.69
CA ASP A 118 -7.67 -18.99 -8.43
C ASP A 118 -8.13 -17.63 -7.83
N LEU A 119 -7.42 -16.56 -8.16
CA LEU A 119 -7.71 -15.18 -7.69
C LEU A 119 -8.43 -14.34 -8.75
N LYS A 120 -8.86 -14.95 -9.86
CA LYS A 120 -9.35 -14.25 -11.05
C LYS A 120 -10.40 -13.19 -10.72
N ASP A 121 -11.42 -13.54 -9.97
CA ASP A 121 -12.54 -12.63 -9.69
C ASP A 121 -12.06 -11.36 -8.97
N SER A 122 -11.29 -11.51 -7.89
CA SER A 122 -10.75 -10.36 -7.14
C SER A 122 -9.79 -9.50 -7.97
N LEU A 123 -8.99 -10.13 -8.83
CA LEU A 123 -8.02 -9.42 -9.66
C LEU A 123 -8.66 -8.73 -10.86
N GLN A 124 -9.72 -9.29 -11.44
CA GLN A 124 -10.46 -8.67 -12.53
C GLN A 124 -11.21 -7.40 -12.11
N ASP A 125 -11.73 -7.37 -10.89
CA ASP A 125 -12.43 -6.22 -10.35
C ASP A 125 -11.48 -5.04 -10.06
N THR A 126 -10.17 -5.31 -10.02
CA THR A 126 -9.15 -4.31 -9.72
C THR A 126 -8.60 -3.71 -11.02
N VAL A 127 -9.19 -2.59 -11.45
CA VAL A 127 -8.90 -1.91 -12.71
C VAL A 127 -8.15 -0.60 -12.46
N PRO A 128 -7.06 -0.32 -13.18
CA PRO A 128 -6.32 0.93 -13.02
C PRO A 128 -7.06 2.14 -13.59
N MET A 129 -6.91 3.27 -12.95
CA MET A 129 -7.30 4.58 -13.47
C MET A 129 -6.28 5.06 -14.51
N PRO A 130 -6.69 5.95 -15.47
CA PRO A 130 -5.76 6.55 -16.42
C PRO A 130 -4.63 7.31 -15.72
N ALA A 131 -3.39 7.04 -16.12
CA ALA A 131 -2.21 7.66 -15.51
C ALA A 131 -1.88 9.03 -16.10
N VAL A 132 -1.07 9.79 -15.37
CA VAL A 132 -0.34 10.95 -15.89
C VAL A 132 1.05 10.49 -16.32
N PHE A 133 1.38 10.64 -17.59
CA PHE A 133 2.63 10.14 -18.15
C PHE A 133 3.15 11.03 -19.26
N SER A 134 4.47 11.19 -19.36
CA SER A 134 5.12 11.97 -20.42
C SER A 134 6.22 11.17 -21.08
N ARG A 135 6.05 10.87 -22.36
CA ARG A 135 7.06 10.21 -23.20
C ARG A 135 8.38 10.99 -23.32
N LYS A 136 8.36 12.28 -23.03
CA LYS A 136 9.57 13.10 -23.03
C LYS A 136 10.60 12.60 -22.01
N TYR A 137 10.11 12.08 -20.89
CA TYR A 137 10.96 11.59 -19.79
C TYR A 137 11.17 10.08 -19.82
N VAL A 138 10.17 9.30 -20.30
CA VAL A 138 10.24 7.85 -20.33
C VAL A 138 9.96 7.37 -21.75
N LYS A 139 11.01 7.23 -22.55
CA LYS A 139 10.92 7.00 -24.01
C LYS A 139 10.52 5.58 -24.38
N ASN A 140 10.89 4.60 -23.55
CA ASN A 140 10.74 3.18 -23.84
C ASN A 140 9.32 2.63 -23.53
N LEU A 141 8.50 3.40 -22.81
CA LEU A 141 7.12 3.01 -22.49
C LEU A 141 6.13 3.73 -23.43
N ASN A 142 5.11 2.99 -23.89
CA ASN A 142 4.11 3.50 -24.80
C ASN A 142 2.71 3.04 -24.42
N GLY A 143 2.14 3.62 -23.37
CA GLY A 143 0.76 3.41 -22.98
C GLY A 143 -0.16 4.50 -23.53
N LYS A 144 -1.44 4.16 -23.72
CA LYS A 144 -2.48 5.08 -24.22
C LYS A 144 -3.53 5.42 -23.17
N HIS A 145 -3.52 4.75 -22.03
CA HIS A 145 -4.46 4.96 -20.94
C HIS A 145 -4.01 6.14 -20.08
N LEU A 146 -4.20 7.34 -20.63
CA LEU A 146 -3.63 8.57 -20.08
C LEU A 146 -4.69 9.62 -19.83
N LYS A 147 -4.54 10.36 -18.74
CA LYS A 147 -5.25 11.60 -18.49
C LYS A 147 -4.82 12.69 -19.47
N ARG A 148 -5.77 13.54 -19.83
CA ARG A 148 -5.54 14.67 -20.72
C ARG A 148 -5.80 15.97 -19.99
N GLY A 149 -4.92 16.94 -20.17
CA GLY A 149 -5.03 18.28 -19.58
C GLY A 149 -4.20 19.27 -20.39
N LYS A 150 -4.55 20.55 -20.30
CA LYS A 150 -3.81 21.65 -20.98
C LYS A 150 -2.56 22.01 -20.20
N THR A 151 -2.60 21.89 -18.90
CA THR A 151 -1.51 22.23 -17.97
C THR A 151 -1.17 21.06 -17.07
N LYS A 152 0.00 21.12 -16.43
CA LYS A 152 0.35 20.14 -15.38
C LYS A 152 -0.58 20.24 -14.18
N MET A 153 -1.15 21.42 -13.91
CA MET A 153 -2.09 21.62 -12.82
C MET A 153 -3.40 20.90 -13.10
N ASP A 154 -3.95 21.00 -14.32
CA ASP A 154 -5.15 20.25 -14.72
C ASP A 154 -4.98 18.74 -14.49
N LEU A 155 -3.79 18.22 -14.79
CA LEU A 155 -3.48 16.80 -14.56
C LEU A 155 -3.37 16.46 -13.06
N ALA A 156 -2.78 17.35 -12.28
CA ALA A 156 -2.66 17.16 -10.82
C ALA A 156 -4.05 17.20 -10.15
N GLU A 157 -4.92 18.11 -10.57
CA GLU A 157 -6.30 18.20 -10.07
C GLU A 157 -7.08 16.92 -10.36
N GLN A 158 -6.95 16.35 -11.56
CA GLN A 158 -7.58 15.08 -11.91
C GLN A 158 -7.08 13.91 -11.02
N LEU A 159 -5.79 13.88 -10.67
CA LEU A 159 -5.28 12.87 -9.72
C LEU A 159 -5.82 13.08 -8.30
N ILE A 160 -5.93 14.32 -7.87
CA ILE A 160 -6.53 14.66 -6.56
C ILE A 160 -7.99 14.22 -6.51
N ASP A 161 -8.73 14.41 -7.60
CA ASP A 161 -10.13 14.00 -7.69
C ASP A 161 -10.27 12.47 -7.70
N ASP A 162 -9.40 11.74 -8.39
CA ASP A 162 -9.36 10.28 -8.31
C ASP A 162 -9.15 9.80 -6.86
N ILE A 163 -8.22 10.41 -6.14
CA ILE A 163 -7.95 10.07 -4.73
C ILE A 163 -9.18 10.32 -3.85
N LYS A 164 -9.84 11.47 -4.04
CA LYS A 164 -11.06 11.82 -3.29
C LYS A 164 -12.21 10.85 -3.60
N ASN A 165 -12.41 10.54 -4.88
CA ASN A 165 -13.46 9.64 -5.34
C ASN A 165 -13.21 8.22 -4.81
N PHE A 166 -11.99 7.70 -4.95
CA PHE A 166 -11.62 6.41 -4.39
C PHE A 166 -11.88 6.35 -2.88
N LYS A 167 -11.47 7.37 -2.13
CA LYS A 167 -11.72 7.44 -0.69
C LYS A 167 -13.21 7.39 -0.37
N LYS A 168 -14.02 8.11 -1.12
CA LYS A 168 -15.48 8.19 -0.92
C LYS A 168 -16.18 6.88 -1.28
N GLU A 169 -15.86 6.32 -2.43
CA GLU A 169 -16.54 5.13 -2.98
C GLU A 169 -16.18 3.86 -2.22
N SER A 170 -14.89 3.69 -1.87
CA SER A 170 -14.42 2.52 -1.14
C SER A 170 -14.66 2.59 0.37
N GLY A 171 -15.03 3.77 0.90
CA GLY A 171 -15.26 3.97 2.32
C GLY A 171 -14.01 3.78 3.18
N VAL A 172 -12.82 4.05 2.62
CA VAL A 172 -11.56 3.93 3.36
C VAL A 172 -11.32 5.14 4.25
N ASP A 173 -10.87 4.91 5.46
CA ASP A 173 -10.60 5.99 6.43
C ASP A 173 -9.25 6.66 6.19
N ARG A 174 -8.28 5.89 5.75
CA ARG A 174 -6.89 6.31 5.54
C ARG A 174 -6.40 5.86 4.19
N LEU A 175 -5.44 6.62 3.65
CA LEU A 175 -4.80 6.35 2.37
C LEU A 175 -3.30 6.30 2.55
N VAL A 176 -2.66 5.40 1.82
CA VAL A 176 -1.22 5.36 1.59
C VAL A 176 -0.96 5.24 0.10
N LEU A 177 0.03 5.97 -0.41
CA LEU A 177 0.48 5.87 -1.78
C LEU A 177 1.84 5.18 -1.80
N VAL A 178 1.96 4.11 -2.58
CA VAL A 178 3.19 3.34 -2.75
C VAL A 178 3.57 3.39 -4.22
N TRP A 179 4.67 4.06 -4.52
CA TRP A 179 5.13 4.20 -5.90
C TRP A 179 5.71 2.87 -6.41
N CYS A 180 5.08 2.31 -7.44
CA CYS A 180 5.48 1.08 -8.11
C CYS A 180 5.71 1.28 -9.61
N GLY A 181 5.80 2.55 -10.06
CA GLY A 181 6.10 2.86 -11.45
C GLY A 181 7.48 2.34 -11.86
N SER A 182 7.60 1.88 -13.11
CA SER A 182 8.90 1.45 -13.66
C SER A 182 9.91 2.59 -13.64
N THR A 183 11.14 2.26 -13.27
CA THR A 183 12.30 3.15 -13.34
C THR A 183 13.14 2.92 -14.59
N GLU A 184 12.70 2.05 -15.49
CA GLU A 184 13.37 1.80 -16.77
C GLU A 184 13.24 3.03 -17.68
N VAL A 185 14.33 3.71 -17.86
CA VAL A 185 14.45 4.95 -18.67
C VAL A 185 15.21 4.68 -19.95
#